data_a5f13514ad485079f9b0bd534ce28940
#
_entry.id   a5f13514ad485079f9b0bd534ce28940
#
_cell.length_a   1.000
_cell.length_b   1.000
_cell.length_c   1.000
_cell.angle_alpha   90.00
_cell.angle_beta   90.00
_cell.angle_gamma   90.00
#
_symmetry.space_group_name_H-M   'P 1'
#
loop_
_entity.id
_entity.type
_entity.pdbx_description
1 polymer ?
#
loop_
_entity_poly.entity_id
_entity_poly.type
_entity_poly.pdbx_seq_one_letter_code
_entity_poly.pdbx_strand_id
1 'polypeptide(L)'
;MAPLSGRRGVRAAGEISLSTRDIWERVLEQAVREGEDVYYLELSDVTFVDVAGADALAAAAERLRDGRRLVLDGPPGTLRRALDTFWPGLAAIEVSMS
;
A
#
# COMPACT_ATOMS: atom_id res chain seq x y z
N MET A 1 2.97 12.56 2.31
CA MET A 1 2.54 11.44 3.16
C MET A 1 2.97 11.67 4.59
N ALA A 2 2.15 11.26 5.53
CA ALA A 2 2.37 11.54 6.94
C ALA A 2 2.31 10.25 7.77
N PRO A 3 3.12 10.13 8.82
CA PRO A 3 3.05 8.94 9.69
C PRO A 3 1.72 8.88 10.44
N LEU A 4 1.28 7.66 10.73
CA LEU A 4 0.07 7.44 11.52
C LEU A 4 0.39 7.52 13.01
N SER A 5 -0.61 7.98 13.79
CA SER A 5 -0.54 7.94 15.25
C SER A 5 -1.03 6.60 15.76
N GLY A 6 -0.35 6.05 16.76
CA GLY A 6 -0.82 4.87 17.47
C GLY A 6 -0.57 3.53 16.76
N ARG A 7 -0.10 3.52 15.54
CA ARG A 7 0.28 2.29 14.85
C ARG A 7 1.28 2.57 13.75
N ARG A 8 2.01 1.56 13.35
CA ARG A 8 3.05 1.68 12.33
C ARG A 8 2.42 1.80 10.95
N GLY A 9 2.66 2.90 10.28
CA GLY A 9 2.13 3.12 8.95
C GLY A 9 2.14 4.58 8.54
N VAL A 10 1.55 4.85 7.38
CA VAL A 10 1.47 6.20 6.83
C VAL A 10 0.09 6.47 6.25
N ARG A 11 -0.26 7.73 6.17
CA ARG A 11 -1.43 8.23 5.46
C ARG A 11 -0.97 8.87 4.16
N ALA A 12 -1.60 8.49 3.06
CA ALA A 12 -1.39 9.09 1.76
C ALA A 12 -2.64 9.83 1.33
N ALA A 13 -2.48 10.84 0.47
CA ALA A 13 -3.61 11.61 -0.06
C ALA A 13 -3.30 12.03 -1.49
N GLY A 14 -4.35 12.29 -2.28
CA GLY A 14 -4.22 12.72 -3.66
C GLY A 14 -4.00 11.57 -4.62
N GLU A 15 -3.23 11.80 -5.67
CA GLU A 15 -2.96 10.79 -6.70
C GLU A 15 -1.62 10.11 -6.47
N ILE A 16 -1.59 8.81 -6.67
CA ILE A 16 -0.34 8.04 -6.73
C ILE A 16 -0.12 7.70 -8.20
N SER A 17 0.76 8.45 -8.82
CA SER A 17 1.01 8.41 -10.25
C SER A 17 2.50 8.64 -10.52
N LEU A 18 2.85 8.81 -11.78
CA LEU A 18 4.25 8.99 -12.17
C LEU A 18 4.95 10.13 -11.42
N SER A 19 4.26 11.24 -11.19
CA SER A 19 4.86 12.41 -10.52
C SER A 19 5.11 12.19 -9.02
N THR A 20 4.40 11.26 -8.39
CA THR A 20 4.55 10.96 -6.95
C THR A 20 5.18 9.60 -6.70
N ARG A 21 5.62 8.92 -7.74
CA ARG A 21 6.11 7.55 -7.67
C ARG A 21 7.27 7.37 -6.72
N ASP A 22 8.23 8.29 -6.71
CA ASP A 22 9.41 8.20 -5.86
C ASP A 22 9.05 8.19 -4.37
N ILE A 23 8.11 9.05 -4.00
CA ILE A 23 7.64 9.12 -2.61
C ILE A 23 6.92 7.83 -2.24
N TRP A 24 6.06 7.33 -3.12
CA TRP A 24 5.31 6.10 -2.92
C TRP A 24 6.24 4.90 -2.75
N GLU A 25 7.24 4.78 -3.63
CA GLU A 25 8.20 3.69 -3.56
C GLU A 25 9.04 3.74 -2.28
N ARG A 26 9.41 4.92 -1.80
CA ARG A 26 10.14 5.07 -0.52
C ARG A 26 9.31 4.60 0.65
N VAL A 27 8.03 4.94 0.66
CA VAL A 27 7.12 4.51 1.73
C VAL A 27 7.01 2.98 1.74
N LEU A 28 6.83 2.37 0.58
CA LEU A 28 6.74 0.92 0.47
C LEU A 28 8.03 0.23 0.87
N GLU A 29 9.16 0.77 0.47
CA GLU A 29 10.45 0.21 0.85
C GLU A 29 10.68 0.30 2.35
N GLN A 30 10.28 1.41 2.96
CA GLN A 30 10.37 1.55 4.40
C GLN A 30 9.47 0.53 5.10
N ALA A 31 8.27 0.29 4.59
CA ALA A 31 7.37 -0.70 5.14
C ALA A 31 8.01 -2.09 5.15
N VAL A 32 8.69 -2.44 4.07
CA VAL A 32 9.39 -3.74 3.99
C VAL A 32 10.54 -3.81 4.99
N ARG A 33 11.28 -2.72 5.17
CA ARG A 33 12.45 -2.67 6.05
C ARG A 33 12.12 -2.58 7.53
N GLU A 34 10.95 -2.04 7.89
CA GLU A 34 10.59 -1.79 9.29
C GLU A 34 10.55 -3.04 10.15
N GLY A 35 10.29 -4.21 9.56
CA GLY A 35 10.26 -5.44 10.30
C GLY A 35 9.01 -5.67 11.16
N GLU A 36 8.02 -4.81 11.06
CA GLU A 36 6.76 -4.96 11.78
C GLU A 36 5.90 -6.05 11.14
N ASP A 37 5.12 -6.75 11.97
CA ASP A 37 4.21 -7.78 11.46
C ASP A 37 3.11 -7.20 10.59
N VAL A 38 2.63 -6.01 10.94
CA VAL A 38 1.57 -5.33 10.20
C VAL A 38 1.96 -3.88 9.98
N TYR A 39 1.90 -3.44 8.73
CA TYR A 39 2.14 -2.05 8.36
C TYR A 39 0.88 -1.50 7.70
N TYR A 40 0.42 -0.36 8.17
CA TYR A 40 -0.85 0.22 7.73
C TYR A 40 -0.63 1.31 6.69
N LEU A 41 -1.39 1.24 5.60
CA LEU A 41 -1.45 2.29 4.59
C LEU A 41 -2.87 2.86 4.60
N GLU A 42 -3.02 4.07 5.12
CA GLU A 42 -4.31 4.76 5.16
C GLU A 42 -4.49 5.48 3.82
N LEU A 43 -5.41 4.99 3.01
CA LEU A 43 -5.59 5.42 1.62
C LEU A 43 -6.95 6.06 1.36
N SER A 44 -7.72 6.37 2.40
CA SER A 44 -9.06 6.95 2.25
C SER A 44 -9.06 8.25 1.46
N ASP A 45 -7.98 9.03 1.54
CA ASP A 45 -7.85 10.31 0.85
C ASP A 45 -7.11 10.19 -0.49
N VAL A 46 -6.76 8.99 -0.89
CA VAL A 46 -6.16 8.74 -2.21
C VAL A 46 -7.27 8.63 -3.23
N THR A 47 -7.20 9.45 -4.28
CA THR A 47 -8.22 9.51 -5.30
C THR A 47 -7.94 8.58 -6.49
N PHE A 48 -6.66 8.27 -6.73
CA PHE A 48 -6.27 7.46 -7.88
C PHE A 48 -4.90 6.81 -7.64
N VAL A 49 -4.75 5.57 -8.11
CA VAL A 49 -3.46 4.86 -8.15
C VAL A 49 -3.34 4.28 -9.55
N ASP A 50 -2.29 4.64 -10.27
CA ASP A 50 -2.06 4.08 -11.60
C ASP A 50 -1.50 2.65 -11.53
N VAL A 51 -1.38 2.00 -12.68
CA VAL A 51 -0.90 0.61 -12.73
C VAL A 51 0.52 0.49 -12.18
N ALA A 52 1.37 1.48 -12.42
CA ALA A 52 2.73 1.47 -11.89
C ALA A 52 2.75 1.56 -10.36
N GLY A 53 1.84 2.35 -9.78
CA GLY A 53 1.68 2.44 -8.33
C GLY A 53 1.19 1.14 -7.73
N ALA A 54 0.24 0.49 -8.39
CA ALA A 54 -0.26 -0.82 -7.97
C ALA A 54 0.83 -1.89 -8.07
N ASP A 55 1.62 -1.85 -9.14
CA ASP A 55 2.74 -2.79 -9.34
C ASP A 55 3.79 -2.63 -8.22
N ALA A 56 4.13 -1.40 -7.87
CA ALA A 56 5.07 -1.14 -6.78
C ALA A 56 4.56 -1.71 -5.46
N LEU A 57 3.26 -1.55 -5.19
CA LEU A 57 2.64 -2.10 -3.98
C LEU A 57 2.70 -3.63 -3.98
N ALA A 58 2.36 -4.27 -5.09
CA ALA A 58 2.39 -5.71 -5.21
C ALA A 58 3.83 -6.25 -5.04
N ALA A 59 4.80 -5.57 -5.66
CA ALA A 59 6.21 -5.96 -5.52
C ALA A 59 6.69 -5.87 -4.08
N ALA A 60 6.28 -4.82 -3.36
CA ALA A 60 6.62 -4.68 -1.94
C ALA A 60 5.98 -5.81 -1.11
N ALA A 61 4.72 -6.12 -1.39
CA ALA A 61 4.02 -7.19 -0.69
C ALA A 61 4.70 -8.54 -0.88
N GLU A 62 5.18 -8.81 -2.09
CA GLU A 62 5.89 -10.05 -2.39
C GLU A 62 7.23 -10.18 -1.65
N ARG A 63 7.79 -9.05 -1.20
CA ARG A 63 9.03 -9.04 -0.43
C ARG A 63 8.81 -9.26 1.07
N LEU A 64 7.58 -9.21 1.53
CA LEU A 64 7.27 -9.45 2.94
C LEU A 64 7.35 -10.95 3.26
N ARG A 65 7.91 -11.25 4.42
CA ARG A 65 8.14 -12.64 4.85
C ARG A 65 7.59 -12.85 6.24
N ASP A 66 7.51 -14.12 6.64
CA ASP A 66 7.18 -14.52 8.01
C ASP A 66 5.78 -14.07 8.45
N GLY A 67 4.82 -14.07 7.52
CA GLY A 67 3.45 -13.69 7.82
C GLY A 67 3.21 -12.21 7.95
N ARG A 68 4.18 -11.36 7.59
CA ARG A 68 4.03 -9.91 7.63
C ARG A 68 3.02 -9.46 6.58
N ARG A 69 2.31 -8.37 6.88
CA ARG A 69 1.21 -7.90 6.01
C ARG A 69 1.23 -6.39 5.85
N LEU A 70 0.71 -5.95 4.70
CA LEU A 70 0.32 -4.56 4.46
C LEU A 70 -1.20 -4.50 4.56
N VAL A 71 -1.71 -3.64 5.43
CA VAL A 71 -3.14 -3.40 5.53
C VAL A 71 -3.47 -2.10 4.81
N LEU A 72 -4.30 -2.21 3.77
CA LEU A 72 -4.76 -1.06 2.99
C LEU A 72 -6.09 -0.62 3.57
N ASP A 73 -6.11 0.53 4.23
CA ASP A 73 -7.33 1.06 4.85
C ASP A 73 -7.97 2.07 3.90
N GLY A 74 -9.18 1.76 3.43
CA GLY A 74 -9.94 2.61 2.53
C GLY A 74 -9.32 2.82 1.15
N PRO A 75 -8.79 1.77 0.49
CA PRO A 75 -8.15 1.98 -0.83
C PRO A 75 -9.18 2.40 -1.88
N PRO A 76 -8.77 3.22 -2.88
CA PRO A 76 -9.68 3.58 -3.96
C PRO A 76 -10.04 2.35 -4.80
N GLY A 77 -11.23 2.38 -5.40
CA GLY A 77 -11.74 1.26 -6.20
C GLY A 77 -10.83 0.89 -7.36
N THR A 78 -10.14 1.86 -7.94
CA THR A 78 -9.18 1.61 -9.02
C THR A 78 -8.04 0.72 -8.56
N LEU A 79 -7.51 0.96 -7.36
CA LEU A 79 -6.44 0.14 -6.81
C LEU A 79 -6.95 -1.28 -6.50
N ARG A 80 -8.14 -1.39 -5.89
CA ARG A 80 -8.71 -2.69 -5.57
C ARG A 80 -8.92 -3.52 -6.82
N ARG A 81 -9.46 -2.92 -7.88
CA ARG A 81 -9.68 -3.62 -9.14
C ARG A 81 -8.37 -4.05 -9.80
N ALA A 82 -7.35 -3.20 -9.76
CA ALA A 82 -6.05 -3.54 -10.32
C ALA A 82 -5.43 -4.73 -9.58
N LEU A 83 -5.49 -4.73 -8.25
CA LEU A 83 -4.95 -5.83 -7.45
C LEU A 83 -5.70 -7.14 -7.74
N ASP A 84 -7.03 -7.09 -7.80
CA ASP A 84 -7.84 -8.27 -8.07
C ASP A 84 -7.60 -8.82 -9.48
N THR A 85 -7.33 -7.95 -10.44
CA THR A 85 -7.14 -8.33 -11.84
C THR A 85 -5.76 -8.90 -12.11
N PHE A 86 -4.73 -8.22 -11.63
CA PHE A 86 -3.34 -8.55 -11.99
C PHE A 86 -2.60 -9.35 -10.92
N TRP A 87 -3.01 -9.26 -9.68
CA TRP A 87 -2.35 -9.94 -8.56
C TRP A 87 -3.35 -10.62 -7.63
N PRO A 88 -4.19 -11.52 -8.17
CA PRO A 88 -5.17 -12.19 -7.31
C PRO A 88 -4.47 -13.07 -6.28
N GLY A 89 -4.96 -13.04 -5.06
CA GLY A 89 -4.46 -13.93 -4.02
C GLY A 89 -3.15 -13.52 -3.37
N LEU A 90 -2.77 -12.23 -3.43
CA LEU A 90 -1.61 -11.74 -2.68
C LEU A 90 -1.91 -11.80 -1.18
N ALA A 91 -1.37 -12.82 -0.51
CA ALA A 91 -1.67 -13.08 0.90
C ALA A 91 -1.16 -11.97 1.83
N ALA A 92 -0.09 -11.26 1.43
CA ALA A 92 0.49 -10.21 2.27
C ALA A 92 -0.29 -8.89 2.23
N ILE A 93 -1.29 -8.76 1.36
CA ILE A 93 -2.14 -7.58 1.30
C ILE A 93 -3.50 -7.89 1.90
N GLU A 94 -3.91 -7.07 2.86
CA GLU A 94 -5.22 -7.15 3.48
C GLU A 94 -5.93 -5.81 3.28
N VAL A 95 -7.19 -5.84 2.89
CA VAL A 95 -7.98 -4.63 2.65
C VAL A 95 -8.94 -4.43 3.79
N SER A 96 -8.95 -3.22 4.36
CA SER A 96 -9.89 -2.79 5.38
C SER A 96 -10.72 -1.65 4.84
N MET A 97 -12.03 -1.74 4.96
CA MET A 97 -12.99 -0.75 4.45
C MET A 97 -13.73 -0.07 5.59
N SER A 98 -13.03 0.23 6.63
CA SER A 98 -13.64 0.91 7.78
C SER A 98 -14.08 2.34 7.46
#